data_8d398ddaaeb9db19ae178f7186d51ff8
#
_entry.id   8d398ddaaeb9db19ae178f7186d51ff8
#
_cell.length_a   1.000
_cell.length_b   1.000
_cell.length_c   1.000
_cell.angle_alpha   90.00
_cell.angle_beta   90.00
_cell.angle_gamma   90.00
#
_symmetry.space_group_name_H-M   'P 1'
#
loop_
_entity.id
_entity.type
_entity.pdbx_description
1 polymer ?
#
loop_
_entity_poly.entity_id
_entity_poly.type
_entity_poly.pdbx_seq_one_letter_code
_entity_poly.pdbx_strand_id
1 'polypeptide(L)'
;MSALRSTLKKWIAMRKHRARRSIVGRIPVHAVETLAICIWRMRSLFDAEARASGLVRAEIGADVLGLPRAQSHRARVGAQVEKLIDQRIYFGRDIRKSETWPDLDAIAQTLARAVEKLRKEAPRRPVFLSPFHFVSQYANIYIVERVAGLLGLQSMSVVSGVPRNQYGDDHALIPGIKVLYTYGDANRNGLGVRVARSLKRDGVAVLFSDVPPFTMHRYPMETVEVTMFGKSARIHNGVFRMGESFGAVLLPFYLRFARGRFELRVFDALALDAADSPQRLAEYIETALRDNYEQWLPAGHPAMYAFAPSR
;
A
#
# COMPACT_ATOMS: atom_id res chain seq x y z
N MET A 1 -37.20 -2.99 25.68
CA MET A 1 -37.14 -2.04 24.56
C MET A 1 -35.73 -1.80 24.00
N SER A 2 -34.65 -1.82 24.79
CA SER A 2 -33.27 -1.60 24.31
C SER A 2 -32.72 -2.70 23.39
N ALA A 3 -33.00 -3.97 23.71
CA ALA A 3 -32.55 -5.12 22.92
C ALA A 3 -33.17 -5.18 21.51
N LEU A 4 -34.43 -4.87 21.37
CA LEU A 4 -35.14 -4.81 20.07
C LEU A 4 -34.57 -3.69 19.17
N ARG A 5 -34.29 -2.51 19.76
CA ARG A 5 -33.63 -1.41 19.03
C ARG A 5 -32.23 -1.74 18.60
N SER A 6 -31.47 -2.45 19.42
CA SER A 6 -30.10 -2.95 19.05
C SER A 6 -30.15 -3.95 17.89
N THR A 7 -31.07 -4.90 17.94
CA THR A 7 -31.25 -5.92 16.88
C THR A 7 -31.68 -5.30 15.57
N LEU A 8 -32.61 -4.34 15.60
CA LEU A 8 -33.06 -3.61 14.41
C LEU A 8 -31.93 -2.79 13.79
N LYS A 9 -31.12 -2.08 14.61
CA LYS A 9 -29.95 -1.33 14.12
C LYS A 9 -28.94 -2.26 13.45
N LYS A 10 -28.63 -3.41 14.04
CA LYS A 10 -27.74 -4.42 13.44
C LYS A 10 -28.29 -4.96 12.12
N TRP A 11 -29.58 -5.24 12.06
CA TRP A 11 -30.21 -5.73 10.83
C TRP A 11 -30.18 -4.69 9.70
N ILE A 12 -30.49 -3.41 10.00
CA ILE A 12 -30.40 -2.30 9.02
C ILE A 12 -28.96 -2.13 8.55
N ALA A 13 -27.98 -2.15 9.46
CA ALA A 13 -26.56 -2.06 9.11
C ALA A 13 -26.12 -3.20 8.19
N MET A 14 -26.52 -4.44 8.49
CA MET A 14 -26.23 -5.60 7.67
C MET A 14 -26.88 -5.53 6.29
N ARG A 15 -28.14 -5.05 6.18
CA ARG A 15 -28.78 -4.84 4.87
C ARG A 15 -28.10 -3.76 4.05
N LYS A 16 -27.75 -2.62 4.68
CA LYS A 16 -26.97 -1.55 4.03
C LYS A 16 -25.61 -2.06 3.54
N HIS A 17 -24.93 -2.86 4.36
CA HIS A 17 -23.65 -3.45 3.97
C HIS A 17 -23.79 -4.40 2.76
N ARG A 18 -24.80 -5.31 2.78
CA ARG A 18 -25.08 -6.21 1.65
C ARG A 18 -25.44 -5.46 0.38
N ALA A 19 -26.28 -4.42 0.46
CA ALA A 19 -26.65 -3.60 -0.68
C ALA A 19 -25.42 -2.88 -1.25
N ARG A 20 -24.61 -2.25 -0.40
CA ARG A 20 -23.35 -1.59 -0.79
C ARG A 20 -22.41 -2.57 -1.47
N ARG A 21 -22.18 -3.75 -0.88
CA ARG A 21 -21.34 -4.81 -1.44
C ARG A 21 -21.82 -5.21 -2.83
N SER A 22 -23.12 -5.43 -2.98
CA SER A 22 -23.72 -5.82 -4.27
C SER A 22 -23.58 -4.73 -5.34
N ILE A 23 -23.81 -3.47 -4.99
CA ILE A 23 -23.71 -2.33 -5.91
C ILE A 23 -22.24 -2.09 -6.29
N VAL A 24 -21.37 -1.89 -5.30
CA VAL A 24 -19.97 -1.54 -5.55
C VAL A 24 -19.23 -2.65 -6.27
N GLY A 25 -19.47 -3.92 -5.92
CA GLY A 25 -18.85 -5.06 -6.60
C GLY A 25 -19.23 -5.19 -8.08
N ARG A 26 -20.25 -4.48 -8.55
CA ARG A 26 -20.70 -4.50 -9.95
C ARG A 26 -20.34 -3.24 -10.75
N ILE A 27 -19.76 -2.22 -10.13
CA ILE A 27 -19.36 -0.99 -10.82
C ILE A 27 -18.33 -1.35 -11.91
N PRO A 28 -18.53 -0.90 -13.16
CA PRO A 28 -17.51 -1.04 -14.19
C PRO A 28 -16.23 -0.31 -13.79
N VAL A 29 -15.08 -0.93 -14.01
CA VAL A 29 -13.78 -0.39 -13.52
C VAL A 29 -13.49 0.99 -14.10
N HIS A 30 -13.82 1.21 -15.37
CA HIS A 30 -13.65 2.51 -16.03
C HIS A 30 -14.52 3.64 -15.43
N ALA A 31 -15.60 3.30 -14.73
CA ALA A 31 -16.49 4.27 -14.09
C ALA A 31 -16.07 4.62 -12.65
N VAL A 32 -15.14 3.86 -12.06
CA VAL A 32 -14.78 3.99 -10.63
C VAL A 32 -14.25 5.38 -10.31
N GLU A 33 -13.33 5.90 -11.13
CA GLU A 33 -12.72 7.22 -10.93
C GLU A 33 -13.76 8.34 -10.99
N THR A 34 -14.56 8.36 -12.05
CA THR A 34 -15.63 9.36 -12.21
C THR A 34 -16.63 9.31 -11.07
N LEU A 35 -17.06 8.11 -10.69
CA LEU A 35 -17.99 7.92 -9.58
C LEU A 35 -17.39 8.36 -8.24
N ALA A 36 -16.12 8.08 -8.00
CA ALA A 36 -15.43 8.53 -6.79
C ALA A 36 -15.37 10.06 -6.71
N ILE A 37 -15.09 10.74 -7.83
CA ILE A 37 -15.10 12.20 -7.92
C ILE A 37 -16.50 12.76 -7.62
N CYS A 38 -17.54 12.19 -8.23
CA CYS A 38 -18.92 12.60 -7.98
C CYS A 38 -19.31 12.41 -6.52
N ILE A 39 -19.04 11.25 -5.94
CA ILE A 39 -19.32 10.96 -4.53
C ILE A 39 -18.56 11.94 -3.62
N TRP A 40 -17.28 12.18 -3.88
CA TRP A 40 -16.49 13.11 -3.08
C TRP A 40 -17.05 14.54 -3.17
N ARG A 41 -17.39 15.03 -4.36
CA ARG A 41 -17.99 16.35 -4.56
C ARG A 41 -19.29 16.50 -3.78
N MET A 42 -20.19 15.52 -3.88
CA MET A 42 -21.44 15.53 -3.10
C MET A 42 -21.18 15.51 -1.58
N ARG A 43 -20.30 14.63 -1.13
CA ARG A 43 -19.98 14.56 0.31
C ARG A 43 -19.37 15.85 0.82
N SER A 44 -18.46 16.47 0.06
CA SER A 44 -17.79 17.71 0.47
C SER A 44 -18.71 18.91 0.66
N LEU A 45 -19.95 18.86 0.13
CA LEU A 45 -20.96 19.89 0.38
C LEU A 45 -21.54 19.81 1.81
N PHE A 46 -21.68 18.59 2.35
CA PHE A 46 -22.38 18.35 3.61
C PHE A 46 -21.46 17.81 4.72
N ASP A 47 -20.27 17.32 4.38
CA ASP A 47 -19.31 16.68 5.27
C ASP A 47 -18.04 17.54 5.33
N ALA A 48 -17.94 18.34 6.41
CA ALA A 48 -16.82 19.26 6.64
C ALA A 48 -15.49 18.50 6.83
N GLU A 49 -15.52 17.31 7.44
CA GLU A 49 -14.33 16.48 7.67
C GLU A 49 -13.78 15.95 6.33
N ALA A 50 -14.65 15.43 5.46
CA ALA A 50 -14.25 14.98 4.12
C ALA A 50 -13.64 16.13 3.31
N ARG A 51 -14.22 17.34 3.41
CA ARG A 51 -13.70 18.53 2.75
C ARG A 51 -12.34 18.94 3.31
N ALA A 52 -12.21 19.03 4.64
CA ALA A 52 -10.97 19.39 5.31
C ALA A 52 -9.84 18.41 4.99
N SER A 53 -10.09 17.10 5.06
CA SER A 53 -9.13 16.06 4.71
C SER A 53 -8.63 16.20 3.26
N GLY A 54 -9.53 16.49 2.32
CA GLY A 54 -9.13 16.73 0.93
C GLY A 54 -8.26 17.98 0.77
N LEU A 55 -8.57 19.07 1.48
CA LEU A 55 -7.77 20.30 1.46
C LEU A 55 -6.36 20.06 2.03
N VAL A 56 -6.26 19.39 3.17
CA VAL A 56 -4.97 19.05 3.79
C VAL A 56 -4.10 18.24 2.83
N ARG A 57 -4.65 17.25 2.12
CA ARG A 57 -3.91 16.50 1.11
C ARG A 57 -3.36 17.42 -0.01
N ALA A 58 -4.16 18.37 -0.48
CA ALA A 58 -3.75 19.30 -1.50
C ALA A 58 -2.66 20.28 -1.02
N GLU A 59 -2.82 20.84 0.17
CA GLU A 59 -1.88 21.77 0.78
C GLU A 59 -0.52 21.11 1.05
N ILE A 60 -0.50 19.90 1.60
CA ILE A 60 0.74 19.16 1.82
C ILE A 60 1.46 18.90 0.50
N GLY A 61 0.74 18.49 -0.55
CA GLY A 61 1.34 18.28 -1.86
C GLY A 61 1.97 19.54 -2.41
N ALA A 62 1.29 20.69 -2.30
CA ALA A 62 1.78 21.96 -2.83
C ALA A 62 2.89 22.59 -1.95
N ASP A 63 2.63 22.69 -0.64
CA ASP A 63 3.45 23.54 0.23
C ASP A 63 4.59 22.77 0.90
N VAL A 64 4.39 21.47 1.20
CA VAL A 64 5.43 20.65 1.83
C VAL A 64 6.31 19.98 0.79
N LEU A 65 5.68 19.36 -0.23
CA LEU A 65 6.40 18.62 -1.27
C LEU A 65 6.76 19.47 -2.50
N GLY A 66 6.24 20.69 -2.61
CA GLY A 66 6.51 21.57 -3.76
C GLY A 66 5.95 21.05 -5.08
N LEU A 67 4.89 20.23 -5.05
CA LEU A 67 4.30 19.65 -6.25
C LEU A 67 3.44 20.69 -7.00
N PRO A 68 3.24 20.50 -8.32
CA PRO A 68 2.38 21.38 -9.10
C PRO A 68 0.97 21.47 -8.51
N ARG A 69 0.40 22.67 -8.41
CA ARG A 69 -0.94 22.89 -7.81
C ARG A 69 -2.03 22.05 -8.45
N ALA A 70 -1.97 21.84 -9.76
CA ALA A 70 -2.94 20.98 -10.46
C ALA A 70 -2.91 19.53 -9.98
N GLN A 71 -1.73 18.97 -9.75
CA GLN A 71 -1.56 17.62 -9.19
C GLN A 71 -2.02 17.58 -7.74
N SER A 72 -1.57 18.51 -6.93
CA SER A 72 -1.96 18.63 -5.51
C SER A 72 -3.47 18.78 -5.36
N HIS A 73 -4.12 19.54 -6.25
CA HIS A 73 -5.57 19.69 -6.25
C HIS A 73 -6.32 18.38 -6.55
N ARG A 74 -5.78 17.53 -7.44
CA ARG A 74 -6.35 16.18 -7.69
C ARG A 74 -6.27 15.27 -6.47
N ALA A 75 -5.26 15.46 -5.61
CA ALA A 75 -5.11 14.67 -4.39
C ALA A 75 -6.30 14.80 -3.42
N ARG A 76 -7.12 15.85 -3.52
CA ARG A 76 -8.34 16.02 -2.70
C ARG A 76 -9.28 14.83 -2.77
N VAL A 77 -9.35 14.19 -3.92
CA VAL A 77 -10.26 13.07 -4.18
C VAL A 77 -9.60 11.72 -3.91
N GLY A 78 -8.28 11.69 -3.81
CA GLY A 78 -7.47 10.46 -3.78
C GLY A 78 -7.99 9.41 -2.79
N ALA A 79 -8.30 9.80 -1.55
CA ALA A 79 -8.83 8.86 -0.56
C ALA A 79 -10.20 8.26 -0.93
N GLN A 80 -11.04 8.98 -1.69
CA GLN A 80 -12.32 8.44 -2.16
C GLN A 80 -12.13 7.49 -3.34
N VAL A 81 -11.17 7.78 -4.23
CA VAL A 81 -10.80 6.90 -5.34
C VAL A 81 -10.25 5.58 -4.79
N GLU A 82 -9.26 5.65 -3.89
CA GLU A 82 -8.72 4.49 -3.18
C GLU A 82 -9.83 3.62 -2.59
N LYS A 83 -10.66 4.22 -1.74
CA LYS A 83 -11.75 3.52 -1.06
C LYS A 83 -12.68 2.80 -2.03
N LEU A 84 -12.98 3.42 -3.17
CA LEU A 84 -13.89 2.83 -4.14
C LEU A 84 -13.23 1.71 -4.93
N ILE A 85 -11.95 1.84 -5.28
CA ILE A 85 -11.14 0.79 -5.91
C ILE A 85 -11.02 -0.41 -4.98
N ASP A 86 -10.60 -0.19 -3.73
CA ASP A 86 -10.47 -1.25 -2.73
C ASP A 86 -11.76 -2.04 -2.57
N GLN A 87 -12.87 -1.34 -2.40
CA GLN A 87 -14.17 -1.99 -2.25
C GLN A 87 -14.62 -2.69 -3.53
N ARG A 88 -14.33 -2.13 -4.70
CA ARG A 88 -14.66 -2.76 -5.98
C ARG A 88 -13.91 -4.08 -6.16
N ILE A 89 -12.62 -4.11 -5.86
CA ILE A 89 -11.82 -5.34 -5.94
C ILE A 89 -12.27 -6.33 -4.87
N TYR A 90 -12.36 -5.91 -3.63
CA TYR A 90 -12.71 -6.76 -2.50
C TYR A 90 -14.10 -7.40 -2.63
N PHE A 91 -15.12 -6.58 -2.89
CA PHE A 91 -16.48 -7.10 -3.07
C PHE A 91 -16.67 -7.84 -4.40
N GLY A 92 -15.90 -7.45 -5.42
CA GLY A 92 -15.92 -8.12 -6.71
C GLY A 92 -15.46 -9.57 -6.64
N ARG A 93 -14.47 -9.90 -5.82
CA ARG A 93 -13.99 -11.28 -5.62
C ARG A 93 -15.10 -12.27 -5.29
N ASP A 94 -16.04 -11.85 -4.44
CA ASP A 94 -17.14 -12.74 -4.02
C ASP A 94 -18.33 -12.76 -4.99
N ILE A 95 -18.60 -11.62 -5.64
CA ILE A 95 -19.78 -11.44 -6.49
C ILE A 95 -19.52 -11.90 -7.91
N ARG A 96 -18.31 -11.71 -8.38
CA ARG A 96 -17.84 -12.02 -9.74
C ARG A 96 -16.66 -12.99 -9.66
N LYS A 97 -16.90 -14.19 -9.20
CA LYS A 97 -15.86 -15.21 -8.98
C LYS A 97 -14.99 -15.52 -10.21
N SER A 98 -15.54 -15.30 -11.40
CA SER A 98 -14.85 -15.50 -12.68
C SER A 98 -14.25 -14.21 -13.25
N GLU A 99 -14.34 -13.08 -12.52
CA GLU A 99 -13.78 -11.81 -13.01
C GLU A 99 -12.26 -11.89 -13.00
N THR A 100 -11.67 -11.66 -14.15
CA THR A 100 -10.23 -11.50 -14.31
C THR A 100 -9.87 -10.02 -14.33
N TRP A 101 -8.65 -9.72 -13.94
CA TRP A 101 -8.08 -8.38 -13.99
C TRP A 101 -6.85 -8.41 -14.91
N PRO A 102 -7.05 -8.34 -16.26
CA PRO A 102 -5.96 -8.56 -17.22
C PRO A 102 -4.76 -7.63 -16.98
N ASP A 103 -5.02 -6.38 -16.60
CA ASP A 103 -3.96 -5.41 -16.32
C ASP A 103 -3.13 -5.86 -15.09
N LEU A 104 -3.80 -6.27 -13.99
CA LEU A 104 -3.13 -6.74 -12.78
C LEU A 104 -2.43 -8.08 -13.02
N ASP A 105 -3.00 -8.97 -13.84
CA ASP A 105 -2.37 -10.23 -14.22
C ASP A 105 -1.11 -10.00 -15.06
N ALA A 106 -1.13 -9.07 -16.02
CA ALA A 106 0.04 -8.67 -16.81
C ALA A 106 1.14 -8.04 -15.94
N ILE A 107 0.75 -7.21 -14.98
CA ILE A 107 1.64 -6.63 -13.97
C ILE A 107 2.30 -7.74 -13.14
N ALA A 108 1.51 -8.69 -12.65
CA ALA A 108 2.03 -9.82 -11.88
C ALA A 108 3.03 -10.67 -12.67
N GLN A 109 2.76 -10.94 -13.95
CA GLN A 109 3.69 -11.64 -14.84
C GLN A 109 5.01 -10.88 -15.01
N THR A 110 4.93 -9.55 -15.15
CA THR A 110 6.14 -8.70 -15.28
C THR A 110 6.98 -8.75 -14.02
N LEU A 111 6.35 -8.64 -12.84
CA LEU A 111 7.04 -8.72 -11.56
C LEU A 111 7.60 -10.11 -11.26
N ALA A 112 6.87 -11.18 -11.60
CA ALA A 112 7.36 -12.54 -11.45
C ALA A 112 8.63 -12.77 -12.27
N ARG A 113 8.65 -12.35 -13.55
CA ARG A 113 9.85 -12.41 -14.41
C ARG A 113 11.01 -11.61 -13.83
N ALA A 114 10.75 -10.42 -13.28
CA ALA A 114 11.80 -9.61 -12.64
C ALA A 114 12.39 -10.32 -11.41
N VAL A 115 11.55 -10.90 -10.56
CA VAL A 115 11.99 -11.70 -9.40
C VAL A 115 12.82 -12.91 -9.86
N GLU A 116 12.35 -13.66 -10.87
CA GLU A 116 13.08 -14.81 -11.40
C GLU A 116 14.45 -14.41 -11.97
N LYS A 117 14.51 -13.29 -12.69
CA LYS A 117 15.78 -12.74 -13.21
C LYS A 117 16.75 -12.45 -12.07
N LEU A 118 16.33 -11.71 -11.05
CA LEU A 118 17.16 -11.39 -9.88
C LEU A 118 17.66 -12.65 -9.16
N ARG A 119 16.78 -13.65 -9.01
CA ARG A 119 17.16 -14.94 -8.39
C ARG A 119 18.14 -15.75 -9.24
N LYS A 120 18.10 -15.64 -10.57
CA LYS A 120 19.08 -16.27 -11.47
C LYS A 120 20.43 -15.57 -11.42
N GLU A 121 20.44 -14.24 -11.38
CA GLU A 121 21.65 -13.42 -11.31
C GLU A 121 22.36 -13.54 -9.96
N ALA A 122 21.62 -13.66 -8.88
CA ALA A 122 22.14 -13.76 -7.53
C ALA A 122 21.37 -14.83 -6.69
N PRO A 123 21.61 -16.14 -6.90
CA PRO A 123 20.79 -17.21 -6.32
C PRO A 123 20.76 -17.26 -4.79
N ARG A 124 21.76 -16.66 -4.14
CA ARG A 124 21.86 -16.63 -2.66
C ARG A 124 21.23 -15.39 -2.04
N ARG A 125 20.84 -14.41 -2.86
CA ARG A 125 20.23 -13.16 -2.39
C ARG A 125 18.70 -13.24 -2.46
N PRO A 126 18.00 -13.25 -1.34
CA PRO A 126 16.55 -13.22 -1.35
C PRO A 126 16.03 -11.86 -1.86
N VAL A 127 14.80 -11.87 -2.38
CA VAL A 127 14.17 -10.68 -2.94
C VAL A 127 13.04 -10.20 -2.03
N PHE A 128 13.06 -8.94 -1.65
CA PHE A 128 11.89 -8.26 -1.15
C PHE A 128 11.16 -7.58 -2.31
N LEU A 129 9.97 -8.07 -2.63
CA LEU A 129 9.05 -7.38 -3.52
C LEU A 129 8.41 -6.25 -2.72
N SER A 130 8.57 -5.00 -3.18
CA SER A 130 8.17 -3.82 -2.41
C SER A 130 7.17 -2.96 -3.15
N PRO A 131 5.87 -3.27 -3.06
CA PRO A 131 4.85 -2.34 -3.50
C PRO A 131 4.86 -1.09 -2.63
N PHE A 132 4.78 0.09 -3.25
CA PHE A 132 4.48 1.32 -2.55
C PHE A 132 2.97 1.48 -2.39
N HIS A 133 2.54 2.20 -1.37
CA HIS A 133 1.12 2.40 -1.03
C HIS A 133 0.43 3.36 -2.01
N PHE A 134 0.26 2.94 -3.25
CA PHE A 134 -0.44 3.71 -4.27
C PHE A 134 -1.70 3.00 -4.76
N VAL A 135 -2.69 3.76 -5.13
CA VAL A 135 -3.94 3.36 -5.76
C VAL A 135 -4.86 2.55 -4.87
N SER A 136 -4.43 1.37 -4.45
CA SER A 136 -5.28 0.41 -3.75
C SER A 136 -4.41 -0.64 -3.06
N GLN A 137 -4.66 -0.86 -1.78
CA GLN A 137 -3.99 -1.91 -1.04
C GLN A 137 -4.42 -3.31 -1.54
N TYR A 138 -5.70 -3.47 -1.89
CA TYR A 138 -6.21 -4.73 -2.43
C TYR A 138 -5.67 -5.04 -3.83
N ALA A 139 -5.43 -4.04 -4.68
CA ALA A 139 -4.77 -4.24 -5.97
C ALA A 139 -3.34 -4.75 -5.78
N ASN A 140 -2.58 -4.14 -4.87
CA ASN A 140 -1.22 -4.60 -4.54
C ASN A 140 -1.21 -6.04 -4.02
N ILE A 141 -2.14 -6.39 -3.13
CA ILE A 141 -2.23 -7.75 -2.58
C ILE A 141 -2.69 -8.76 -3.64
N TYR A 142 -3.59 -8.38 -4.54
CA TYR A 142 -3.97 -9.22 -5.67
C TYR A 142 -2.76 -9.56 -6.55
N ILE A 143 -1.95 -8.56 -6.90
CA ILE A 143 -0.72 -8.77 -7.66
C ILE A 143 0.23 -9.71 -6.92
N VAL A 144 0.46 -9.49 -5.62
CA VAL A 144 1.34 -10.33 -4.80
C VAL A 144 0.85 -11.78 -4.77
N GLU A 145 -0.45 -12.03 -4.63
CA GLU A 145 -1.05 -13.37 -4.69
C GLU A 145 -0.79 -14.04 -6.05
N ARG A 146 -0.96 -13.28 -7.16
CA ARG A 146 -0.69 -13.78 -8.52
C ARG A 146 0.80 -14.07 -8.75
N VAL A 147 1.69 -13.19 -8.27
CA VAL A 147 3.14 -13.41 -8.31
C VAL A 147 3.52 -14.68 -7.55
N ALA A 148 2.94 -14.91 -6.37
CA ALA A 148 3.17 -16.14 -5.61
C ALA A 148 2.82 -17.39 -6.44
N GLY A 149 1.65 -17.40 -7.06
CA GLY A 149 1.22 -18.52 -7.93
C GLY A 149 2.14 -18.72 -9.15
N LEU A 150 2.57 -17.64 -9.81
CA LEU A 150 3.49 -17.69 -10.95
C LEU A 150 4.88 -18.21 -10.57
N LEU A 151 5.33 -17.94 -9.35
CA LEU A 151 6.59 -18.45 -8.80
C LEU A 151 6.47 -19.87 -8.20
N GLY A 152 5.30 -20.52 -8.29
CA GLY A 152 5.07 -21.84 -7.74
C GLY A 152 5.00 -21.91 -6.21
N LEU A 153 4.77 -20.77 -5.53
CA LEU A 153 4.70 -20.69 -4.08
C LEU A 153 3.28 -20.95 -3.58
N GLN A 154 3.17 -21.74 -2.51
CA GLN A 154 1.86 -21.96 -1.84
C GLN A 154 1.34 -20.70 -1.16
N SER A 155 2.25 -19.85 -0.64
CA SER A 155 1.91 -18.58 -0.03
C SER A 155 3.10 -17.62 -0.08
N MET A 156 2.80 -16.31 -0.12
CA MET A 156 3.80 -15.27 0.01
C MET A 156 3.67 -14.57 1.36
N SER A 157 4.80 -14.39 2.03
CA SER A 157 4.83 -13.67 3.30
C SER A 157 4.86 -12.16 3.07
N VAL A 158 3.96 -11.45 3.75
CA VAL A 158 3.86 -9.98 3.73
C VAL A 158 4.13 -9.45 5.13
N VAL A 159 5.13 -8.59 5.26
CA VAL A 159 5.43 -7.91 6.52
C VAL A 159 4.47 -6.74 6.69
N SER A 160 3.76 -6.70 7.81
CA SER A 160 2.79 -5.65 8.11
C SER A 160 3.17 -4.88 9.37
N GLY A 161 3.24 -3.55 9.24
CA GLY A 161 3.37 -2.62 10.37
C GLY A 161 2.05 -2.35 11.12
N VAL A 162 0.92 -2.84 10.61
CA VAL A 162 -0.39 -2.64 11.24
C VAL A 162 -0.69 -3.79 12.20
N PRO A 163 -1.09 -3.53 13.46
CA PRO A 163 -1.50 -4.56 14.41
C PRO A 163 -2.70 -5.36 13.89
N ARG A 164 -2.73 -6.67 14.22
CA ARG A 164 -3.79 -7.57 13.77
C ARG A 164 -5.21 -7.09 14.10
N ASN A 165 -5.39 -6.52 15.28
CA ASN A 165 -6.68 -6.02 15.77
C ASN A 165 -7.18 -4.76 15.04
N GLN A 166 -6.35 -4.10 14.25
CA GLN A 166 -6.74 -2.93 13.44
C GLN A 166 -7.22 -3.30 12.04
N TYR A 167 -7.08 -4.57 11.64
CA TYR A 167 -7.57 -5.02 10.33
C TYR A 167 -9.09 -5.21 10.26
N GLY A 168 -9.83 -5.11 11.36
CA GLY A 168 -11.27 -5.31 11.40
C GLY A 168 -11.70 -6.74 11.03
N ASP A 169 -12.95 -7.07 11.32
CA ASP A 169 -13.53 -8.40 11.03
C ASP A 169 -13.76 -8.64 9.52
N ASP A 170 -13.78 -7.58 8.72
CA ASP A 170 -14.02 -7.61 7.27
C ASP A 170 -12.77 -7.84 6.42
N HIS A 171 -11.59 -7.90 7.05
CA HIS A 171 -10.36 -8.24 6.32
C HIS A 171 -10.30 -9.72 6.04
N ALA A 172 -10.80 -10.08 4.87
CA ALA A 172 -10.72 -11.44 4.38
C ALA A 172 -9.27 -11.92 4.37
N LEU A 173 -9.05 -13.08 4.94
CA LEU A 173 -7.86 -13.86 4.70
C LEU A 173 -7.75 -14.06 3.19
N ILE A 174 -6.76 -13.47 2.56
CA ILE A 174 -6.51 -13.68 1.13
C ILE A 174 -5.75 -15.00 1.01
N PRO A 175 -6.29 -15.99 0.32
CA PRO A 175 -5.60 -17.25 0.09
C PRO A 175 -4.23 -16.98 -0.52
N GLY A 176 -3.21 -17.69 -0.10
CA GLY A 176 -1.86 -17.48 -0.61
C GLY A 176 -1.09 -16.30 0.00
N ILE A 177 -1.65 -15.55 0.95
CA ILE A 177 -0.96 -14.48 1.67
C ILE A 177 -0.82 -14.83 3.16
N LYS A 178 0.42 -14.82 3.64
CA LYS A 178 0.76 -14.99 5.06
C LYS A 178 1.25 -13.67 5.64
N VAL A 179 0.40 -13.02 6.45
CA VAL A 179 0.79 -11.75 7.09
C VAL A 179 1.69 -12.01 8.29
N LEU A 180 2.86 -11.39 8.30
CA LEU A 180 3.81 -11.35 9.40
C LEU A 180 3.66 -10.01 10.12
N TYR A 181 2.90 -10.00 11.20
CA TYR A 181 2.63 -8.79 11.97
C TYR A 181 3.85 -8.34 12.76
N THR A 182 4.19 -7.05 12.66
CA THR A 182 5.25 -6.39 13.43
C THR A 182 4.81 -6.24 14.89
N TYR A 183 3.52 -6.00 15.11
CA TYR A 183 2.90 -5.79 16.42
C TYR A 183 1.85 -6.86 16.65
N GLY A 184 2.20 -7.86 17.42
CA GLY A 184 1.26 -8.87 17.91
C GLY A 184 1.37 -8.95 19.42
N ASP A 185 0.30 -9.37 20.08
CA ASP A 185 0.13 -9.32 21.54
C ASP A 185 1.19 -10.08 22.36
N ALA A 186 2.03 -10.90 21.73
CA ALA A 186 2.95 -11.79 22.48
C ALA A 186 4.42 -11.76 22.03
N ASN A 187 4.83 -11.22 20.88
CA ASN A 187 6.20 -11.50 20.41
C ASN A 187 6.78 -10.48 19.41
N ARG A 188 7.20 -9.31 19.90
CA ARG A 188 8.01 -8.37 19.11
C ARG A 188 9.34 -8.99 18.63
N ASN A 189 9.93 -9.85 19.47
CA ASN A 189 11.27 -10.40 19.24
C ASN A 189 11.34 -11.50 18.16
N GLY A 190 10.22 -11.96 17.64
CA GLY A 190 10.18 -13.06 16.66
C GLY A 190 10.01 -12.65 15.19
N LEU A 191 9.79 -11.36 14.87
CA LEU A 191 9.51 -10.96 13.49
C LEU A 191 10.69 -11.25 12.57
N GLY A 192 11.89 -10.80 12.91
CA GLY A 192 13.09 -11.04 12.12
C GLY A 192 13.32 -12.52 11.83
N VAL A 193 13.14 -13.39 12.83
CA VAL A 193 13.26 -14.85 12.67
C VAL A 193 12.18 -15.40 11.72
N ARG A 194 10.95 -14.89 11.81
CA ARG A 194 9.85 -15.32 10.91
C ARG A 194 10.10 -14.88 9.46
N VAL A 195 10.58 -13.64 9.27
CA VAL A 195 10.98 -13.13 7.96
C VAL A 195 12.14 -13.95 7.39
N ALA A 196 13.17 -14.20 8.20
CA ALA A 196 14.32 -15.02 7.83
C ALA A 196 13.91 -16.43 7.37
N ARG A 197 13.04 -17.09 8.13
CA ARG A 197 12.53 -18.42 7.75
C ARG A 197 11.75 -18.38 6.45
N SER A 198 10.95 -17.33 6.23
CA SER A 198 10.21 -17.16 5.00
C SER A 198 11.15 -16.94 3.81
N LEU A 199 12.10 -16.03 3.92
CA LEU A 199 13.09 -15.77 2.88
C LEU A 199 13.95 -17.01 2.57
N LYS A 200 14.35 -17.77 3.59
CA LYS A 200 15.11 -19.00 3.39
C LYS A 200 14.30 -20.07 2.66
N ARG A 201 13.00 -20.18 2.95
CA ARG A 201 12.11 -21.18 2.33
C ARG A 201 11.71 -20.80 0.91
N ASP A 202 11.27 -19.54 0.72
CA ASP A 202 10.58 -19.10 -0.48
C ASP A 202 11.49 -18.27 -1.42
N GLY A 203 12.59 -17.73 -0.90
CA GLY A 203 13.50 -16.83 -1.61
C GLY A 203 12.93 -15.44 -1.90
N VAL A 204 11.67 -15.20 -1.50
CA VAL A 204 10.98 -13.93 -1.71
C VAL A 204 10.00 -13.65 -0.56
N ALA A 205 9.85 -12.37 -0.20
CA ALA A 205 8.82 -11.88 0.70
C ALA A 205 8.38 -10.48 0.26
N VAL A 206 7.33 -9.95 0.86
CA VAL A 206 6.80 -8.61 0.55
C VAL A 206 6.99 -7.68 1.74
N LEU A 207 7.46 -6.49 1.43
CA LEU A 207 7.64 -5.42 2.41
C LEU A 207 7.30 -4.07 1.77
N PHE A 208 6.32 -3.36 2.32
CA PHE A 208 6.00 -2.00 1.90
C PHE A 208 7.01 -1.04 2.51
N SER A 209 7.80 -0.37 1.68
CA SER A 209 8.95 0.44 2.14
C SER A 209 8.74 1.95 2.08
N ASP A 210 7.59 2.42 1.58
CA ASP A 210 7.25 3.84 1.42
C ASP A 210 6.41 4.43 2.57
N VAL A 211 6.19 3.68 3.65
CA VAL A 211 5.39 4.17 4.79
C VAL A 211 6.16 5.24 5.54
N PRO A 212 5.59 6.43 5.75
CA PRO A 212 6.23 7.45 6.58
C PRO A 212 6.39 6.99 8.03
N PRO A 213 7.57 7.15 8.65
CA PRO A 213 7.85 6.59 9.98
C PRO A 213 6.96 7.15 11.08
N PHE A 214 6.46 8.36 10.92
CA PHE A 214 5.66 9.04 11.95
C PHE A 214 4.16 8.83 11.84
N THR A 215 3.69 8.06 10.87
CA THR A 215 2.25 7.70 10.75
C THR A 215 1.78 6.77 11.86
N MET A 216 2.69 6.12 12.60
CA MET A 216 2.42 5.14 13.64
C MET A 216 2.91 5.63 15.02
N HIS A 217 2.32 6.71 15.54
CA HIS A 217 2.74 7.39 16.79
C HIS A 217 2.89 6.49 18.03
N ARG A 218 2.15 5.40 18.10
CA ARG A 218 2.19 4.50 19.27
C ARG A 218 3.40 3.58 19.31
N TYR A 219 4.16 3.49 18.23
CA TYR A 219 5.25 2.55 18.08
C TYR A 219 6.45 3.26 17.49
N PRO A 220 7.36 3.79 18.32
CA PRO A 220 8.57 4.43 17.82
C PRO A 220 9.33 3.44 16.92
N MET A 221 9.52 3.81 15.68
CA MET A 221 10.27 3.03 14.72
C MET A 221 11.65 3.65 14.53
N GLU A 222 12.66 2.80 14.41
CA GLU A 222 13.98 3.26 14.05
C GLU A 222 13.94 3.85 12.63
N THR A 223 14.63 4.97 12.48
CA THR A 223 14.70 5.71 11.22
C THR A 223 16.13 5.93 10.80
N VAL A 224 16.34 6.09 9.52
CA VAL A 224 17.59 6.55 8.92
C VAL A 224 17.37 7.89 8.26
N GLU A 225 18.37 8.77 8.37
CA GLU A 225 18.36 10.10 7.77
C GLU A 225 18.67 10.01 6.27
N VAL A 226 17.92 10.78 5.49
CA VAL A 226 18.03 10.87 4.03
C VAL A 226 17.69 12.29 3.57
N THR A 227 17.92 12.59 2.31
CA THR A 227 17.44 13.81 1.66
C THR A 227 16.28 13.49 0.74
N MET A 228 15.15 14.20 0.89
CA MET A 228 14.00 14.13 0.00
C MET A 228 13.48 15.54 -0.29
N PHE A 229 13.12 15.83 -1.53
CA PHE A 229 12.64 17.15 -1.96
C PHE A 229 13.61 18.30 -1.57
N GLY A 230 14.93 18.00 -1.54
CA GLY A 230 15.95 18.95 -1.12
C GLY A 230 15.96 19.29 0.38
N LYS A 231 15.29 18.49 1.21
CA LYS A 231 15.18 18.68 2.66
C LYS A 231 15.66 17.45 3.41
N SER A 232 16.17 17.63 4.64
CA SER A 232 16.42 16.50 5.55
C SER A 232 15.11 15.78 5.82
N ALA A 233 15.13 14.47 5.70
CA ALA A 233 13.99 13.59 5.88
C ALA A 233 14.42 12.30 6.59
N ARG A 234 13.44 11.51 7.02
CA ARG A 234 13.69 10.24 7.68
C ARG A 234 12.79 9.15 7.09
N ILE A 235 13.37 8.00 6.82
CA ILE A 235 12.65 6.80 6.36
C ILE A 235 12.86 5.65 7.35
N HIS A 236 12.03 4.61 7.26
CA HIS A 236 12.14 3.45 8.14
C HIS A 236 13.44 2.70 7.97
N ASN A 237 14.18 2.49 9.06
CA ASN A 237 15.40 1.67 9.07
C ASN A 237 15.10 0.16 9.01
N GLY A 238 13.89 -0.26 9.29
CA GLY A 238 13.54 -1.67 9.40
C GLY A 238 13.76 -2.48 8.12
N VAL A 239 13.58 -1.87 6.94
CA VAL A 239 13.83 -2.52 5.65
C VAL A 239 15.30 -2.85 5.48
N PHE A 240 16.20 -1.92 5.81
CA PHE A 240 17.64 -2.08 5.69
C PHE A 240 18.16 -3.12 6.69
N ARG A 241 17.78 -3.03 7.97
CA ARG A 241 18.14 -4.02 8.99
C ARG A 241 17.73 -5.44 8.65
N MET A 242 16.51 -5.61 8.12
CA MET A 242 16.07 -6.92 7.66
C MET A 242 16.80 -7.38 6.41
N GLY A 243 17.08 -6.46 5.48
CA GLY A 243 17.71 -6.78 4.22
C GLY A 243 19.20 -7.04 4.32
N GLU A 244 19.93 -6.21 5.06
CA GLU A 244 21.38 -6.32 5.25
C GLU A 244 21.79 -7.68 5.81
N SER A 245 21.09 -8.15 6.85
CA SER A 245 21.37 -9.44 7.50
C SER A 245 21.32 -10.65 6.55
N PHE A 246 20.66 -10.53 5.40
CA PHE A 246 20.51 -11.60 4.41
C PHE A 246 21.13 -11.26 3.06
N GLY A 247 21.76 -10.09 2.92
CA GLY A 247 22.19 -9.57 1.64
C GLY A 247 21.05 -9.45 0.64
N ALA A 248 19.86 -9.12 1.11
CA ALA A 248 18.64 -9.12 0.30
C ALA A 248 18.63 -7.98 -0.73
N VAL A 249 17.86 -8.20 -1.79
CA VAL A 249 17.58 -7.20 -2.82
C VAL A 249 16.14 -6.73 -2.69
N LEU A 250 15.92 -5.43 -2.72
CA LEU A 250 14.59 -4.81 -2.78
C LEU A 250 14.22 -4.55 -4.24
N LEU A 251 13.02 -4.95 -4.65
CA LEU A 251 12.44 -4.60 -5.96
C LEU A 251 11.25 -3.68 -5.73
N PRO A 252 11.44 -2.35 -5.73
CA PRO A 252 10.37 -1.40 -5.49
C PRO A 252 9.52 -1.20 -6.74
N PHE A 253 8.21 -1.03 -6.53
CA PHE A 253 7.28 -0.67 -7.60
C PHE A 253 6.07 0.06 -7.03
N TYR A 254 5.34 0.75 -7.90
CA TYR A 254 4.02 1.31 -7.55
C TYR A 254 3.05 1.20 -8.72
N LEU A 255 1.79 1.31 -8.38
CA LEU A 255 0.70 1.30 -9.34
C LEU A 255 0.23 2.72 -9.65
N ARG A 256 -0.26 2.89 -10.86
CA ARG A 256 -1.11 4.01 -11.26
C ARG A 256 -2.45 3.47 -11.74
N PHE A 257 -3.49 4.25 -11.53
CA PHE A 257 -4.81 3.94 -12.04
C PHE A 257 -5.32 5.13 -12.83
N ALA A 258 -5.51 4.94 -14.13
CA ALA A 258 -5.99 5.97 -15.01
C ALA A 258 -6.92 5.39 -16.05
N ARG A 259 -8.04 6.05 -16.30
CA ARG A 259 -9.02 5.66 -17.31
C ARG A 259 -9.49 4.21 -17.18
N GLY A 260 -9.63 3.73 -15.95
CA GLY A 260 -10.08 2.37 -15.64
C GLY A 260 -9.03 1.27 -15.83
N ARG A 261 -7.77 1.61 -15.96
CA ARG A 261 -6.65 0.67 -16.14
C ARG A 261 -5.60 0.86 -15.07
N PHE A 262 -4.98 -0.28 -14.67
CA PHE A 262 -3.83 -0.29 -13.80
C PHE A 262 -2.55 -0.30 -14.64
N GLU A 263 -1.61 0.55 -14.27
CA GLU A 263 -0.29 0.63 -14.87
C GLU A 263 0.77 0.36 -13.80
N LEU A 264 1.88 -0.26 -14.20
CA LEU A 264 3.02 -0.56 -13.35
C LEU A 264 4.17 0.42 -13.60
N ARG A 265 4.77 0.87 -12.51
CA ARG A 265 6.07 1.53 -12.50
C ARG A 265 7.01 0.74 -11.61
N VAL A 266 8.09 0.23 -12.17
CA VAL A 266 9.12 -0.56 -11.46
C VAL A 266 10.40 0.25 -11.42
N PHE A 267 11.05 0.26 -10.26
CA PHE A 267 12.39 0.83 -10.10
C PHE A 267 13.45 -0.24 -10.26
N ASP A 268 14.69 0.19 -10.41
CA ASP A 268 15.83 -0.72 -10.40
C ASP A 268 15.95 -1.43 -9.05
N ALA A 269 16.38 -2.67 -9.09
CA ALA A 269 16.59 -3.46 -7.89
C ALA A 269 17.68 -2.85 -7.01
N LEU A 270 17.42 -2.77 -5.70
CA LEU A 270 18.26 -2.11 -4.71
C LEU A 270 18.89 -3.15 -3.79
N ALA A 271 20.21 -3.25 -3.77
CA ALA A 271 20.94 -4.08 -2.81
C ALA A 271 20.87 -3.43 -1.42
N LEU A 272 20.21 -4.09 -0.46
CA LEU A 272 19.94 -3.50 0.87
C LEU A 272 21.17 -3.43 1.79
N ASP A 273 22.24 -4.11 1.43
CA ASP A 273 23.55 -4.06 2.07
C ASP A 273 24.49 -2.96 1.51
N ALA A 274 24.06 -2.22 0.50
CA ALA A 274 24.83 -1.09 -0.02
C ALA A 274 24.66 0.16 0.86
N ALA A 275 25.76 0.87 1.13
CA ALA A 275 25.79 2.03 2.01
C ALA A 275 24.86 3.18 1.58
N ASP A 276 24.64 3.32 0.27
CA ASP A 276 23.78 4.34 -0.34
C ASP A 276 22.31 3.92 -0.46
N SER A 277 21.99 2.69 -0.06
CA SER A 277 20.64 2.12 -0.24
C SER A 277 19.53 2.94 0.42
N PRO A 278 19.70 3.56 1.61
CA PRO A 278 18.66 4.41 2.17
C PRO A 278 18.36 5.63 1.31
N GLN A 279 19.39 6.30 0.82
CA GLN A 279 19.23 7.48 -0.03
C GLN A 279 18.57 7.13 -1.36
N ARG A 280 18.99 6.04 -2.00
CA ARG A 280 18.37 5.57 -3.26
C ARG A 280 16.91 5.19 -3.08
N LEU A 281 16.55 4.54 -1.97
CA LEU A 281 15.14 4.27 -1.68
C LEU A 281 14.34 5.57 -1.51
N ALA A 282 14.89 6.55 -0.82
CA ALA A 282 14.26 7.86 -0.66
C ALA A 282 14.04 8.56 -2.01
N GLU A 283 14.99 8.47 -2.94
CA GLU A 283 14.88 9.00 -4.31
C GLU A 283 13.77 8.29 -5.11
N TYR A 284 13.62 6.97 -4.95
CA TYR A 284 12.53 6.22 -5.58
C TYR A 284 11.17 6.64 -5.02
N ILE A 285 11.07 6.81 -3.70
CA ILE A 285 9.84 7.31 -3.06
C ILE A 285 9.52 8.73 -3.54
N GLU A 286 10.52 9.62 -3.58
CA GLU A 286 10.35 10.99 -4.10
C GLU A 286 9.87 10.98 -5.56
N THR A 287 10.48 10.14 -6.40
CA THR A 287 10.09 9.98 -7.80
C THR A 287 8.64 9.53 -7.94
N ALA A 288 8.23 8.54 -7.14
CA ALA A 288 6.85 8.06 -7.14
C ALA A 288 5.86 9.15 -6.68
N LEU A 289 6.23 9.93 -5.65
CA LEU A 289 5.41 11.04 -5.16
C LEU A 289 5.30 12.17 -6.20
N ARG A 290 6.37 12.50 -6.90
CA ARG A 290 6.34 13.49 -7.98
C ARG A 290 5.47 13.04 -9.16
N ASP A 291 5.48 11.75 -9.47
CA ASP A 291 4.69 11.19 -10.58
C ASP A 291 3.21 11.02 -10.25
N ASN A 292 2.86 10.59 -9.03
CA ASN A 292 1.50 10.12 -8.72
C ASN A 292 1.02 10.40 -7.28
N TYR A 293 1.39 11.53 -6.70
CA TYR A 293 1.02 11.88 -5.32
C TYR A 293 -0.49 11.79 -5.05
N GLU A 294 -1.33 12.12 -6.02
CA GLU A 294 -2.77 12.09 -5.89
C GLU A 294 -3.34 10.70 -5.55
N GLN A 295 -2.61 9.63 -5.88
CA GLN A 295 -3.02 8.25 -5.59
C GLN A 295 -2.19 7.59 -4.49
N TRP A 296 -1.32 8.34 -3.82
CA TRP A 296 -0.57 7.83 -2.68
C TRP A 296 -1.45 7.76 -1.43
N LEU A 297 -1.55 6.58 -0.79
CA LEU A 297 -2.49 6.32 0.29
C LEU A 297 -2.18 7.15 1.55
N PRO A 298 -0.91 7.27 2.00
CA PRO A 298 -0.58 8.09 3.17
C PRO A 298 -0.63 9.61 2.94
N ALA A 299 -1.02 10.08 1.76
CA ALA A 299 -1.09 11.53 1.48
C ALA A 299 -1.98 12.26 2.50
N GLY A 300 -1.59 13.47 2.85
CA GLY A 300 -2.34 14.29 3.82
C GLY A 300 -1.86 14.14 5.27
N HIS A 301 -0.82 13.37 5.55
CA HIS A 301 -0.24 13.31 6.88
C HIS A 301 0.85 14.39 7.03
N PRO A 302 0.70 15.39 7.93
CA PRO A 302 1.58 16.56 7.99
C PRO A 302 3.04 16.24 8.37
N ALA A 303 3.26 15.17 9.12
CA ALA A 303 4.59 14.77 9.58
C ALA A 303 5.19 13.62 8.77
N MET A 304 4.80 13.47 7.51
CA MET A 304 5.09 12.29 6.68
C MET A 304 6.51 11.76 6.81
N TYR A 305 7.51 12.54 6.43
CA TYR A 305 8.91 12.14 6.49
C TYR A 305 9.71 13.03 7.46
N ALA A 306 9.01 13.77 8.34
CA ALA A 306 9.59 14.71 9.28
C ALA A 306 10.67 15.60 8.65
N PHE A 307 10.26 16.36 7.63
CA PHE A 307 11.12 17.38 7.02
C PHE A 307 11.48 18.42 8.06
N ALA A 308 12.54 18.15 8.84
CA ALA A 308 13.09 19.13 9.74
C ALA A 308 13.99 20.07 8.94
N PRO A 309 14.03 21.39 9.28
CA PRO A 309 15.10 22.22 8.80
C PRO A 309 16.43 21.61 9.24
N SER A 310 17.40 21.52 8.32
CA SER A 310 18.78 21.16 8.65
C SER A 310 19.27 22.12 9.73
N ARG A 311 19.63 21.59 10.89
CA ARG A 311 20.29 22.38 11.94
C ARG A 311 21.74 22.58 11.59
#